data_38ba6d7964eee8b29c737efd24b116e6
#
_entry.id   38ba6d7964eee8b29c737efd24b116e6
#
_cell.length_a   1.000
_cell.length_b   1.000
_cell.length_c   1.000
_cell.angle_alpha   90.00
_cell.angle_beta   90.00
_cell.angle_gamma   90.00
#
_symmetry.space_group_name_H-M   'P 1'
#
loop_
_entity.id
_entity.type
_entity.pdbx_description
1 polymer ?
#
loop_
_entity_poly.entity_id
_entity_poly.type
_entity_poly.pdbx_seq_one_letter_code
_entity_poly.pdbx_strand_id
1 'polypeptide(L)'
;MKTSTTRHWLRGTGLLLLGLTVMGCGYRPTRFADRPPVTDAQDDHGIARPTARTFIKELHQADVYVRRELVGGLDPRRSPAALDVNSLDEVPRSSWFRPPADSHHPLADYPRDGPPKPPFTITGEAPTSGMEDALVIVDARGLPYELQPDVPGHPGMRSGAAAIASRLFHALGYRTAEVHIIRSHEGERVAATRWPLGVDLGPTPINDTRSDDSNDQLPHLQRRSLRALTMMTGWLGLKRLRSRNLRDVYLGQPGLGHVQHVVAGLDGALGVDDYLDERQWVEDPDREDSNFFLRVFSLGLSPKPPAVQPDKLDPAVGMMNERVLKDHYDPSPPFEPRDHLLPGDAYWAAKRIAAVDRTAIAAAIQAAKLEPLAENWLFQVLMLRRDKVIAKGFNQTTPCEVITIEPPVDKRGARLVLANLAVEKGVHSAAAIEYQISYLASDGEPVAKSRRKLSPGPIVTVPLPAGLSAHDYLVVRVVAQLGTDERPPAFEVHLKSQADTFRLLGVRH
;
A
#
# COMPACT_ATOMS: atom_id res chain seq x y z
N MET A 1 -57.65 52.37 -8.60
CA MET A 1 -57.39 53.85 -8.60
C MET A 1 -55.90 54.05 -8.69
N LYS A 2 -55.47 54.74 -9.75
CA LYS A 2 -54.31 55.57 -9.96
C LYS A 2 -52.93 54.89 -9.78
N THR A 3 -52.25 54.60 -10.85
CA THR A 3 -51.40 55.41 -11.80
C THR A 3 -50.03 55.64 -11.28
N SER A 4 -49.09 55.09 -12.02
CA SER A 4 -48.12 55.69 -12.94
C SER A 4 -46.81 56.05 -12.21
N THR A 5 -45.60 55.93 -12.72
CA THR A 5 -45.08 56.26 -14.04
C THR A 5 -43.62 55.76 -14.13
N THR A 6 -43.32 55.28 -15.31
CA THR A 6 -42.06 55.21 -16.03
C THR A 6 -40.97 56.21 -15.69
N ARG A 7 -39.70 55.76 -15.76
CA ARG A 7 -38.64 56.48 -16.48
C ARG A 7 -37.45 55.62 -16.85
N HIS A 8 -37.27 55.46 -18.14
CA HIS A 8 -36.06 54.98 -18.83
C HIS A 8 -34.88 55.95 -18.60
N TRP A 9 -33.71 55.43 -18.40
CA TRP A 9 -32.47 56.02 -18.86
C TRP A 9 -31.57 54.98 -19.48
N LEU A 10 -31.50 54.99 -20.80
CA LEU A 10 -30.42 54.45 -21.61
C LEU A 10 -29.13 55.24 -21.33
N ARG A 11 -28.06 54.55 -21.02
CA ARG A 11 -26.72 55.00 -21.43
C ARG A 11 -25.89 53.76 -21.71
N GLY A 12 -25.55 53.60 -22.99
CA GLY A 12 -24.58 52.64 -23.46
C GLY A 12 -23.18 52.99 -22.99
N THR A 13 -22.44 52.02 -22.68
CA THR A 13 -20.97 52.05 -22.68
C THR A 13 -20.43 50.68 -23.02
N GLY A 14 -19.58 50.66 -23.99
CA GLY A 14 -18.88 49.66 -24.70
C GLY A 14 -18.52 48.41 -23.92
N LEU A 15 -18.92 47.26 -24.45
CA LEU A 15 -18.28 45.97 -24.20
C LEU A 15 -16.88 45.99 -24.81
N LEU A 16 -15.88 46.25 -23.98
CA LEU A 16 -14.52 45.84 -24.24
C LEU A 16 -14.45 44.33 -24.03
N LEU A 17 -14.57 43.58 -25.10
CA LEU A 17 -14.17 42.15 -25.17
C LEU A 17 -12.67 42.09 -24.95
N LEU A 18 -12.23 42.01 -23.69
CA LEU A 18 -10.93 41.46 -23.37
C LEU A 18 -11.00 39.95 -23.67
N GLY A 19 -10.50 39.58 -24.83
CA GLY A 19 -10.18 38.20 -25.17
C GLY A 19 -9.11 37.72 -24.19
N LEU A 20 -9.54 37.16 -23.06
CA LEU A 20 -8.72 36.24 -22.27
C LEU A 20 -8.45 35.02 -23.16
N THR A 21 -7.35 35.05 -23.90
CA THR A 21 -6.68 33.84 -24.36
C THR A 21 -6.33 33.08 -23.10
N VAL A 22 -7.21 32.14 -22.71
CA VAL A 22 -6.85 31.05 -21.82
C VAL A 22 -5.74 30.30 -22.56
N MET A 23 -4.48 30.69 -22.32
CA MET A 23 -3.35 29.81 -22.59
C MET A 23 -3.61 28.59 -21.72
N GLY A 24 -4.27 27.58 -22.30
CA GLY A 24 -4.36 26.27 -21.71
C GLY A 24 -2.93 25.85 -21.41
N CYS A 25 -2.59 25.65 -20.14
CA CYS A 25 -1.37 24.96 -19.78
C CYS A 25 -1.42 23.60 -20.46
N GLY A 26 -0.82 23.50 -21.64
CA GLY A 26 -0.73 22.26 -22.39
C GLY A 26 -0.06 21.21 -21.50
N TYR A 27 -0.66 20.04 -21.46
CA TYR A 27 -0.07 18.92 -20.74
C TYR A 27 1.33 18.64 -21.29
N ARG A 28 2.36 18.67 -20.43
CA ARG A 28 3.73 18.33 -20.80
C ARG A 28 4.15 17.06 -20.06
N PRO A 29 4.36 15.94 -20.77
CA PRO A 29 4.80 14.70 -20.16
C PRO A 29 6.22 14.83 -19.63
N THR A 30 6.46 14.35 -18.40
CA THR A 30 7.82 14.25 -17.87
C THR A 30 8.51 13.06 -18.51
N ARG A 31 9.64 13.31 -19.17
CA ARG A 31 10.37 12.29 -19.96
C ARG A 31 11.10 11.31 -19.05
N PHE A 32 11.16 10.06 -19.48
CA PHE A 32 12.08 9.07 -18.91
C PHE A 32 13.44 9.17 -19.61
N ALA A 33 14.50 8.94 -18.84
CA ALA A 33 15.83 8.77 -19.38
C ALA A 33 15.91 7.47 -20.20
N ASP A 34 16.73 7.48 -21.22
CA ASP A 34 17.00 6.31 -22.06
C ASP A 34 18.01 5.38 -21.37
N ARG A 35 17.54 4.69 -20.34
CA ARG A 35 18.31 3.73 -19.54
C ARG A 35 17.43 2.57 -19.08
N PRO A 36 18.00 1.40 -18.77
CA PRO A 36 17.26 0.30 -18.18
C PRO A 36 16.56 0.72 -16.87
N PRO A 37 15.40 0.11 -16.53
CA PRO A 37 14.75 0.34 -15.25
C PRO A 37 15.66 -0.12 -14.10
N VAL A 38 15.69 0.66 -13.03
CA VAL A 38 16.37 0.28 -11.79
C VAL A 38 15.57 -0.82 -11.11
N THR A 39 16.13 -1.99 -10.94
CA THR A 39 15.48 -3.15 -10.29
C THR A 39 15.95 -3.35 -8.85
N ASP A 40 17.08 -2.75 -8.47
CA ASP A 40 17.67 -2.77 -7.12
C ASP A 40 18.12 -1.37 -6.75
N ALA A 41 17.65 -0.88 -5.61
CA ALA A 41 17.97 0.47 -5.12
C ALA A 41 19.40 0.59 -4.64
N GLN A 42 20.08 -0.54 -4.39
CA GLN A 42 21.45 -0.59 -3.85
C GLN A 42 21.61 0.24 -2.55
N ASP A 43 20.62 0.16 -1.67
CA ASP A 43 20.58 0.85 -0.37
C ASP A 43 21.00 -0.05 0.80
N ASP A 44 21.87 -1.03 0.52
CA ASP A 44 22.40 -2.00 1.47
C ASP A 44 23.93 -1.94 1.59
N HIS A 45 24.52 -0.77 1.32
CA HIS A 45 25.96 -0.56 1.54
C HIS A 45 26.32 -0.62 3.04
N GLY A 46 27.52 -1.08 3.33
CA GLY A 46 28.03 -1.16 4.69
C GLY A 46 28.16 0.22 5.33
N ILE A 47 27.53 0.39 6.50
CA ILE A 47 27.57 1.61 7.30
C ILE A 47 27.94 1.30 8.76
N ALA A 48 28.36 2.31 9.50
CA ALA A 48 28.43 2.21 10.95
C ALA A 48 27.02 1.91 11.52
N ARG A 49 26.97 1.14 12.62
CA ARG A 49 25.70 0.84 13.24
C ARG A 49 25.03 2.12 13.77
N PRO A 50 23.83 2.47 13.28
CA PRO A 50 23.08 3.62 13.76
C PRO A 50 22.67 3.49 15.23
N THR A 51 22.30 4.61 15.84
CA THR A 51 21.85 4.66 17.23
C THR A 51 20.46 4.09 17.38
N ALA A 52 20.24 3.24 18.40
CA ALA A 52 18.91 2.75 18.70
C ALA A 52 17.96 3.90 19.11
N ARG A 53 16.72 3.85 18.67
CA ARG A 53 15.67 4.84 18.98
C ARG A 53 14.66 4.25 19.94
N THR A 54 14.23 5.06 20.90
CA THR A 54 13.13 4.69 21.80
C THR A 54 11.84 5.31 21.32
N PHE A 55 10.77 4.53 21.29
CA PHE A 55 9.45 5.04 20.98
C PHE A 55 8.84 5.73 22.20
N ILE A 56 8.55 7.03 22.08
CA ILE A 56 7.84 7.79 23.09
C ILE A 56 6.45 8.11 22.51
N LYS A 57 5.43 7.38 22.99
CA LYS A 57 4.05 7.42 22.48
C LYS A 57 3.46 8.82 22.49
N GLU A 58 3.66 9.56 23.58
CA GLU A 58 3.11 10.90 23.79
C GLU A 58 3.70 11.92 22.83
N LEU A 59 5.01 11.85 22.60
CA LEU A 59 5.69 12.72 21.63
C LEU A 59 5.25 12.40 20.21
N HIS A 60 5.12 11.11 19.87
CA HIS A 60 4.63 10.70 18.56
C HIS A 60 3.19 11.16 18.30
N GLN A 61 2.30 10.97 19.27
CA GLN A 61 0.92 11.44 19.15
C GLN A 61 0.85 12.97 18.99
N ALA A 62 1.56 13.70 19.82
CA ALA A 62 1.62 15.16 19.72
C ALA A 62 2.14 15.62 18.36
N ASP A 63 3.21 15.02 17.85
CA ASP A 63 3.79 15.34 16.56
C ASP A 63 2.81 15.06 15.39
N VAL A 64 2.19 13.89 15.37
CA VAL A 64 1.23 13.51 14.32
C VAL A 64 0.00 14.43 14.35
N TYR A 65 -0.59 14.69 15.53
CA TYR A 65 -1.75 15.56 15.63
C TYR A 65 -1.43 17.00 15.25
N VAL A 66 -0.30 17.54 15.72
CA VAL A 66 0.13 18.92 15.40
C VAL A 66 0.40 19.05 13.89
N ARG A 67 1.11 18.12 13.29
CA ARG A 67 1.35 18.19 11.84
C ARG A 67 0.08 18.05 11.03
N ARG A 68 -0.77 17.07 11.34
CA ARG A 68 -1.99 16.81 10.60
C ARG A 68 -2.97 17.99 10.68
N GLU A 69 -3.25 18.46 11.90
CA GLU A 69 -4.28 19.47 12.12
C GLU A 69 -3.79 20.91 11.83
N LEU A 70 -2.54 21.23 12.18
CA LEU A 70 -2.05 22.60 12.04
C LEU A 70 -1.29 22.79 10.72
N VAL A 71 -0.41 21.88 10.34
CA VAL A 71 0.43 22.03 9.14
C VAL A 71 -0.30 21.50 7.90
N GLY A 72 -0.93 20.35 7.99
CA GLY A 72 -1.66 19.72 6.87
C GLY A 72 -2.85 20.56 6.40
N GLY A 73 -3.57 21.20 7.34
CA GLY A 73 -4.66 22.14 7.02
C GLY A 73 -4.19 23.44 6.36
N LEU A 74 -2.92 23.80 6.50
CA LEU A 74 -2.34 25.03 5.93
C LEU A 74 -1.56 24.78 4.63
N ASP A 75 -1.24 23.53 4.30
CA ASP A 75 -0.49 23.18 3.08
C ASP A 75 -1.40 22.51 2.04
N PRO A 76 -1.98 23.29 1.10
CA PRO A 76 -2.81 22.76 0.02
C PRO A 76 -1.99 22.03 -1.06
N ARG A 77 -0.69 21.82 -0.84
CA ARG A 77 0.16 21.15 -1.83
C ARG A 77 -0.26 19.70 -2.00
N ARG A 78 -0.39 19.30 -3.25
CA ARG A 78 -0.56 17.88 -3.60
C ARG A 78 0.65 17.11 -3.13
N SER A 79 0.42 15.95 -2.54
CA SER A 79 1.50 15.04 -2.19
C SER A 79 2.42 14.83 -3.40
N PRO A 80 3.74 14.92 -3.23
CA PRO A 80 4.65 14.70 -4.34
C PRO A 80 4.58 13.24 -4.81
N ALA A 81 4.93 13.00 -6.08
CA ALA A 81 5.06 11.65 -6.61
C ALA A 81 6.03 10.81 -5.77
N ALA A 82 5.80 9.50 -5.75
CA ALA A 82 6.71 8.58 -5.07
C ALA A 82 8.10 8.59 -5.73
N LEU A 83 9.14 8.52 -4.91
CA LEU A 83 10.53 8.55 -5.33
C LEU A 83 11.19 7.15 -5.40
N ASP A 84 10.61 6.16 -4.70
CA ASP A 84 11.08 4.78 -4.67
C ASP A 84 10.47 3.92 -5.79
N VAL A 85 10.28 4.51 -6.98
CA VAL A 85 9.73 3.84 -8.15
C VAL A 85 10.66 3.92 -9.35
N ASN A 86 10.73 2.86 -10.13
CA ASN A 86 11.53 2.82 -11.35
C ASN A 86 10.73 3.31 -12.56
N SER A 87 11.37 3.26 -13.75
CA SER A 87 10.72 3.71 -15.00
C SER A 87 9.54 2.83 -15.44
N LEU A 88 9.37 1.63 -14.88
CA LEU A 88 8.21 0.76 -15.11
C LEU A 88 7.10 0.94 -14.06
N ASP A 89 7.16 2.01 -13.29
CA ASP A 89 6.23 2.33 -12.20
C ASP A 89 6.16 1.25 -11.11
N GLU A 90 7.26 0.48 -10.93
CA GLU A 90 7.44 -0.55 -9.92
C GLU A 90 8.39 -0.11 -8.82
N VAL A 91 8.15 -0.61 -7.59
CA VAL A 91 9.09 -0.46 -6.49
C VAL A 91 10.23 -1.47 -6.66
N PRO A 92 11.50 -1.02 -6.80
CA PRO A 92 12.65 -1.91 -6.88
C PRO A 92 12.92 -2.60 -5.54
N ARG A 93 13.74 -3.65 -5.58
CA ARG A 93 14.30 -4.22 -4.35
C ARG A 93 15.06 -3.14 -3.58
N SER A 94 14.83 -3.10 -2.26
CA SER A 94 15.43 -2.11 -1.37
C SER A 94 15.48 -2.62 0.08
N SER A 95 15.99 -1.81 1.00
CA SER A 95 15.90 -2.05 2.45
C SER A 95 14.45 -2.11 2.95
N TRP A 96 13.49 -1.50 2.22
CA TRP A 96 12.06 -1.46 2.54
C TRP A 96 11.25 -2.59 1.90
N PHE A 97 11.62 -3.00 0.70
CA PHE A 97 10.81 -3.86 -0.12
C PHE A 97 11.65 -4.91 -0.84
N ARG A 98 11.18 -6.14 -0.83
CA ARG A 98 11.77 -7.27 -1.55
C ARG A 98 10.66 -7.99 -2.30
N PRO A 99 10.53 -7.78 -3.62
CA PRO A 99 9.55 -8.54 -4.39
C PRO A 99 9.80 -10.04 -4.20
N PRO A 100 8.75 -10.88 -4.10
CA PRO A 100 8.88 -12.32 -4.04
C PRO A 100 9.73 -12.84 -5.21
N ALA A 101 10.59 -13.81 -4.94
CA ALA A 101 11.45 -14.43 -5.96
C ALA A 101 10.62 -15.15 -7.04
N ASP A 102 9.48 -15.72 -6.64
CA ASP A 102 8.48 -16.30 -7.51
C ASP A 102 7.11 -15.67 -7.23
N SER A 103 6.57 -14.96 -8.21
CA SER A 103 5.25 -14.34 -8.10
C SER A 103 4.09 -15.34 -8.10
N HIS A 104 4.31 -16.56 -8.60
CA HIS A 104 3.31 -17.64 -8.58
C HIS A 104 3.32 -18.41 -7.25
N HIS A 105 4.45 -18.42 -6.55
CA HIS A 105 4.61 -19.06 -5.25
C HIS A 105 5.21 -18.07 -4.23
N PRO A 106 4.47 -17.01 -3.85
CA PRO A 106 5.02 -15.91 -3.06
C PRO A 106 5.43 -16.29 -1.64
N LEU A 107 5.10 -17.50 -1.19
CA LEU A 107 5.51 -18.05 0.10
C LEU A 107 6.61 -19.13 -0.03
N ALA A 108 7.20 -19.35 -1.20
CA ALA A 108 8.18 -20.43 -1.43
C ALA A 108 9.44 -20.29 -0.56
N ASP A 109 9.85 -19.08 -0.24
CA ASP A 109 11.01 -18.78 0.62
C ASP A 109 10.62 -18.39 2.07
N TYR A 110 9.40 -18.73 2.49
CA TYR A 110 8.90 -18.53 3.85
C TYR A 110 8.31 -19.82 4.42
N PRO A 111 8.64 -20.22 5.64
CA PRO A 111 9.67 -19.69 6.55
C PRO A 111 11.09 -20.16 6.16
N ARG A 112 12.12 -19.42 6.55
CA ARG A 112 13.52 -19.74 6.24
C ARG A 112 14.12 -20.71 7.26
N ASP A 113 13.92 -20.40 8.56
CA ASP A 113 14.56 -21.08 9.67
C ASP A 113 13.67 -22.18 10.28
N GLY A 114 12.38 -22.10 10.07
CA GLY A 114 11.40 -23.04 10.62
C GLY A 114 11.14 -22.85 12.14
N PRO A 115 10.32 -23.72 12.76
CA PRO A 115 10.01 -23.62 14.18
C PRO A 115 11.23 -23.89 15.07
N PRO A 116 11.24 -23.39 16.32
CA PRO A 116 12.32 -23.64 17.25
C PRO A 116 12.46 -25.13 17.54
N LYS A 117 13.72 -25.61 17.63
CA LYS A 117 14.06 -27.01 17.90
C LYS A 117 14.53 -27.19 19.34
N PRO A 118 13.91 -28.12 20.11
CA PRO A 118 14.36 -28.39 21.48
C PRO A 118 15.76 -28.98 21.52
N PRO A 119 16.51 -28.82 22.65
CA PRO A 119 16.11 -28.14 23.88
C PRO A 119 16.13 -26.62 23.76
N PHE A 120 15.35 -25.93 24.61
CA PHE A 120 15.27 -24.48 24.65
C PHE A 120 15.96 -23.94 25.90
N THR A 121 16.67 -22.83 25.74
CA THR A 121 17.26 -22.07 26.85
C THR A 121 16.60 -20.71 26.93
N ILE A 122 16.06 -20.34 28.09
CA ILE A 122 15.51 -18.98 28.32
C ILE A 122 16.70 -18.04 28.56
N THR A 123 16.77 -16.93 27.83
CA THR A 123 17.92 -16.01 27.91
C THR A 123 17.74 -14.90 28.92
N GLY A 124 16.54 -14.55 29.29
CA GLY A 124 16.23 -13.36 30.11
C GLY A 124 16.41 -12.03 29.39
N GLU A 125 16.64 -12.03 28.07
CA GLU A 125 16.68 -10.82 27.27
C GLU A 125 15.29 -10.20 27.12
N ALA A 126 15.23 -8.88 26.96
CA ALA A 126 13.96 -8.20 26.74
C ALA A 126 13.40 -8.54 25.35
N PRO A 127 12.09 -8.83 25.24
CA PRO A 127 11.46 -9.11 23.95
C PRO A 127 11.52 -7.90 23.00
N THR A 128 11.82 -8.16 21.73
CA THR A 128 11.81 -7.13 20.67
C THR A 128 10.41 -6.55 20.45
N SER A 129 9.36 -7.37 20.64
CA SER A 129 7.96 -6.91 20.59
C SER A 129 7.61 -5.87 21.66
N GLY A 130 8.35 -5.83 22.76
CA GLY A 130 8.04 -5.03 23.93
C GLY A 130 6.81 -5.52 24.71
N MET A 131 6.40 -6.78 24.50
CA MET A 131 5.31 -7.42 25.27
C MET A 131 5.87 -7.94 26.60
N GLU A 132 5.22 -7.57 27.71
CA GLU A 132 5.66 -7.94 29.05
C GLU A 132 5.60 -9.47 29.30
N ASP A 133 4.63 -10.15 28.67
CA ASP A 133 4.41 -11.58 28.82
C ASP A 133 5.23 -12.46 27.85
N ALA A 134 6.02 -11.85 26.96
CA ALA A 134 6.83 -12.58 26.00
C ALA A 134 8.15 -13.03 26.62
N LEU A 135 8.61 -14.23 26.25
CA LEU A 135 9.89 -14.82 26.69
C LEU A 135 10.82 -14.98 25.50
N VAL A 136 12.09 -14.65 25.66
CA VAL A 136 13.12 -14.92 24.66
C VAL A 136 13.81 -16.25 24.96
N ILE A 137 13.78 -17.15 24.00
CA ILE A 137 14.46 -18.45 24.06
C ILE A 137 15.50 -18.57 22.96
N VAL A 138 16.51 -19.40 23.19
CA VAL A 138 17.45 -19.86 22.18
C VAL A 138 17.22 -21.36 21.97
N ASP A 139 17.07 -21.79 20.73
CA ASP A 139 16.85 -23.19 20.37
C ASP A 139 18.15 -23.99 20.26
N ALA A 140 18.04 -25.31 20.03
CA ALA A 140 19.21 -26.21 19.89
C ALA A 140 20.19 -25.80 18.76
N ARG A 141 19.79 -24.97 17.82
CA ARG A 141 20.62 -24.45 16.72
C ARG A 141 21.31 -23.11 17.09
N GLY A 142 21.05 -22.59 18.29
CA GLY A 142 21.52 -21.27 18.68
C GLY A 142 20.69 -20.13 18.11
N LEU A 143 19.48 -20.41 17.59
CA LEU A 143 18.60 -19.41 17.01
C LEU A 143 17.66 -18.82 18.09
N PRO A 144 17.60 -17.47 18.25
CA PRO A 144 16.70 -16.83 19.19
C PRO A 144 15.26 -16.80 18.63
N TYR A 145 14.30 -17.03 19.51
CA TYR A 145 12.87 -16.91 19.27
C TYR A 145 12.21 -16.17 20.42
N GLU A 146 11.23 -15.36 20.12
CA GLU A 146 10.37 -14.72 21.08
C GLU A 146 9.06 -15.51 21.17
N LEU A 147 8.74 -16.01 22.36
CA LEU A 147 7.50 -16.75 22.64
C LEU A 147 6.44 -15.78 23.16
N GLN A 148 5.35 -15.67 22.44
CA GLN A 148 4.23 -14.78 22.78
C GLN A 148 2.98 -15.61 23.08
N PRO A 149 2.41 -15.53 24.29
CA PRO A 149 1.17 -16.21 24.62
C PRO A 149 -0.03 -15.54 23.93
N ASP A 150 -1.10 -16.29 23.78
CA ASP A 150 -2.40 -15.76 23.38
C ASP A 150 -3.07 -14.99 24.53
N VAL A 151 -4.11 -14.23 24.19
CA VAL A 151 -4.94 -13.54 25.18
C VAL A 151 -5.68 -14.58 26.04
N PRO A 152 -5.73 -14.45 27.36
CA PRO A 152 -6.50 -15.34 28.21
C PRO A 152 -7.95 -15.49 27.74
N GLY A 153 -8.44 -16.72 27.63
CA GLY A 153 -9.76 -17.03 27.10
C GLY A 153 -9.91 -16.96 25.56
N HIS A 154 -8.84 -16.60 24.85
CA HIS A 154 -8.85 -16.44 23.39
C HIS A 154 -7.67 -17.13 22.70
N PRO A 155 -7.56 -18.48 22.82
CA PRO A 155 -6.45 -19.23 22.23
C PRO A 155 -6.49 -19.13 20.70
N GLY A 156 -5.37 -18.79 20.11
CA GLY A 156 -5.24 -18.62 18.65
C GLY A 156 -5.47 -17.21 18.16
N MET A 157 -5.96 -16.29 18.96
CA MET A 157 -6.31 -14.95 18.50
C MET A 157 -5.08 -14.13 18.07
N ARG A 158 -4.15 -13.86 18.96
CA ARG A 158 -2.91 -13.13 18.64
C ARG A 158 -1.94 -13.97 17.84
N SER A 159 -1.70 -15.19 18.28
CA SER A 159 -0.77 -16.09 17.62
C SER A 159 -1.20 -16.42 16.19
N GLY A 160 -2.49 -16.65 15.96
CA GLY A 160 -3.06 -16.87 14.63
C GLY A 160 -2.96 -15.65 13.74
N ALA A 161 -3.31 -14.47 14.26
CA ALA A 161 -3.18 -13.21 13.53
C ALA A 161 -1.74 -12.94 13.11
N ALA A 162 -0.78 -13.08 14.02
CA ALA A 162 0.65 -12.93 13.73
C ALA A 162 1.13 -13.91 12.65
N ALA A 163 0.75 -15.20 12.76
CA ALA A 163 1.16 -16.24 11.82
C ALA A 163 0.60 -16.01 10.40
N ILE A 164 -0.65 -15.58 10.28
CA ILE A 164 -1.29 -15.27 9.00
C ILE A 164 -0.74 -13.98 8.41
N ALA A 165 -0.73 -12.90 9.18
CA ALA A 165 -0.34 -11.59 8.69
C ALA A 165 1.14 -11.54 8.28
N SER A 166 2.06 -12.17 9.03
CA SER A 166 3.47 -12.21 8.67
C SER A 166 3.70 -12.88 7.30
N ARG A 167 3.00 -13.98 7.00
CA ARG A 167 3.06 -14.65 5.70
C ARG A 167 2.49 -13.81 4.58
N LEU A 168 1.35 -13.16 4.82
CA LEU A 168 0.71 -12.34 3.80
C LEU A 168 1.51 -11.06 3.51
N PHE A 169 2.09 -10.40 4.52
CA PHE A 169 3.02 -9.28 4.29
C PHE A 169 4.29 -9.72 3.57
N HIS A 170 4.82 -10.91 3.88
CA HIS A 170 5.94 -11.48 3.15
C HIS A 170 5.57 -11.72 1.67
N ALA A 171 4.42 -12.32 1.40
CA ALA A 171 3.90 -12.53 0.04
C ALA A 171 3.70 -11.22 -0.73
N LEU A 172 3.38 -10.13 -0.03
CA LEU A 172 3.27 -8.79 -0.61
C LEU A 172 4.63 -8.15 -0.93
N GLY A 173 5.74 -8.70 -0.40
CA GLY A 173 7.10 -8.22 -0.61
C GLY A 173 7.69 -7.42 0.56
N TYR A 174 7.06 -7.42 1.72
CA TYR A 174 7.60 -6.77 2.91
C TYR A 174 8.41 -7.74 3.76
N ARG A 175 9.40 -7.20 4.45
CA ARG A 175 10.16 -7.97 5.43
C ARG A 175 9.37 -8.06 6.72
N THR A 176 9.24 -9.27 7.23
CA THR A 176 8.55 -9.58 8.47
C THR A 176 9.36 -10.55 9.32
N ALA A 177 9.05 -10.63 10.60
CA ALA A 177 9.51 -11.74 11.42
C ALA A 177 8.81 -13.05 11.01
N GLU A 178 9.48 -14.18 11.13
CA GLU A 178 8.86 -15.50 10.93
C GLU A 178 8.07 -15.89 12.17
N VAL A 179 6.83 -16.35 11.97
CA VAL A 179 5.96 -16.74 13.08
C VAL A 179 5.53 -18.20 12.94
N HIS A 180 5.79 -18.98 13.98
CA HIS A 180 5.45 -20.39 14.08
C HIS A 180 4.56 -20.64 15.28
N ILE A 181 3.56 -21.49 15.09
CA ILE A 181 2.69 -21.92 16.20
C ILE A 181 3.27 -23.18 16.83
N ILE A 182 3.61 -23.09 18.11
CA ILE A 182 4.11 -24.20 18.92
C ILE A 182 3.27 -24.36 20.20
N ARG A 183 3.56 -25.41 20.96
CA ARG A 183 3.06 -25.56 22.32
C ARG A 183 4.20 -25.29 23.32
N SER A 184 3.91 -24.55 24.36
CA SER A 184 4.83 -24.37 25.51
C SER A 184 5.03 -25.68 26.27
N HIS A 185 5.94 -25.68 27.21
CA HIS A 185 6.13 -26.84 28.10
C HIS A 185 4.86 -27.23 28.88
N GLU A 186 4.03 -26.24 29.19
CA GLU A 186 2.75 -26.41 29.90
C GLU A 186 1.61 -26.81 28.95
N GLY A 187 1.92 -27.02 27.67
CA GLY A 187 0.93 -27.40 26.66
C GLY A 187 0.14 -26.22 26.07
N GLU A 188 0.38 -25.01 26.53
CA GLU A 188 -0.28 -23.81 26.01
C GLU A 188 0.16 -23.48 24.60
N ARG A 189 -0.76 -22.93 23.82
CA ARG A 189 -0.50 -22.43 22.49
C ARG A 189 0.25 -21.10 22.56
N VAL A 190 1.37 -20.98 21.83
CA VAL A 190 2.17 -19.75 21.76
C VAL A 190 2.66 -19.49 20.34
N ALA A 191 2.82 -18.21 19.98
CA ALA A 191 3.54 -17.80 18.80
C ALA A 191 5.05 -17.79 19.10
N ALA A 192 5.83 -18.51 18.32
CA ALA A 192 7.29 -18.44 18.33
C ALA A 192 7.73 -17.53 17.18
N THR A 193 8.12 -16.33 17.50
CA THR A 193 8.50 -15.27 16.55
C THR A 193 10.00 -15.24 16.39
N ARG A 194 10.45 -15.42 15.15
CA ARG A 194 11.86 -15.35 14.76
C ARG A 194 12.11 -14.01 14.07
N TRP A 195 12.74 -13.10 14.76
CA TRP A 195 13.15 -11.81 14.19
C TRP A 195 14.31 -11.99 13.20
N PRO A 196 14.50 -11.10 12.21
CA PRO A 196 15.71 -11.06 11.41
C PRO A 196 16.94 -11.01 12.30
N LEU A 197 17.99 -11.75 11.92
CA LEU A 197 19.26 -11.77 12.66
C LEU A 197 19.96 -10.43 12.55
N GLY A 198 19.84 -9.61 13.57
CA GLY A 198 20.44 -8.29 13.60
C GLY A 198 20.21 -7.58 14.94
N VAL A 199 20.61 -6.36 15.00
CA VAL A 199 20.40 -5.50 16.17
C VAL A 199 19.17 -4.63 15.92
N ASP A 200 18.18 -4.76 16.79
CA ASP A 200 17.01 -3.89 16.76
C ASP A 200 17.40 -2.46 17.11
N LEU A 201 17.13 -1.54 16.21
CA LEU A 201 17.39 -0.11 16.35
C LEU A 201 16.13 0.68 16.77
N GLY A 202 15.05 -0.02 17.06
CA GLY A 202 13.79 0.59 17.47
C GLY A 202 12.88 0.98 16.29
N PRO A 203 11.92 1.87 16.54
CA PRO A 203 10.93 2.24 15.55
C PRO A 203 11.53 3.03 14.39
N THR A 204 11.06 2.73 13.17
CA THR A 204 11.38 3.49 11.97
C THR A 204 10.74 4.88 12.04
N PRO A 205 11.46 5.96 11.77
CA PRO A 205 10.85 7.29 11.60
C PRO A 205 9.91 7.26 10.39
N ILE A 206 8.69 7.78 10.54
CA ILE A 206 7.72 7.77 9.43
C ILE A 206 7.86 9.03 8.57
N ASN A 207 8.15 10.16 9.21
CA ASN A 207 8.03 11.47 8.56
C ASN A 207 9.31 11.94 7.87
N ASP A 208 10.43 11.33 8.18
CA ASP A 208 11.73 11.77 7.71
C ASP A 208 12.65 10.57 7.45
N THR A 209 13.83 10.82 6.92
CA THR A 209 14.90 9.83 6.77
C THR A 209 15.58 9.54 8.10
N ARG A 210 16.33 8.45 8.15
CA ARG A 210 17.24 8.16 9.25
C ARG A 210 18.57 8.89 9.04
N SER A 211 18.79 9.98 9.75
CA SER A 211 19.94 10.87 9.56
C SER A 211 21.31 10.22 9.81
N ASP A 212 21.36 9.11 10.58
CA ASP A 212 22.56 8.33 10.86
C ASP A 212 22.70 7.09 9.97
N ASP A 213 21.91 7.02 8.87
CA ASP A 213 21.99 6.00 7.83
C ASP A 213 22.18 6.66 6.45
N SER A 214 23.38 6.53 5.89
CA SER A 214 23.69 7.09 4.58
C SER A 214 22.97 6.39 3.41
N ASN A 215 22.39 5.22 3.62
CA ASN A 215 21.59 4.50 2.63
C ASN A 215 20.14 5.03 2.57
N ASP A 216 19.65 5.66 3.64
CA ASP A 216 18.29 6.15 3.74
C ASP A 216 18.15 7.59 3.22
N GLN A 217 18.22 7.75 1.90
CA GLN A 217 18.25 9.05 1.23
C GLN A 217 16.88 9.59 0.80
N LEU A 218 15.84 8.75 0.76
CA LEU A 218 14.52 9.14 0.28
C LEU A 218 13.60 9.44 1.46
N PRO A 219 12.94 10.62 1.49
CA PRO A 219 11.94 10.92 2.51
C PRO A 219 10.87 9.82 2.58
N HIS A 220 10.60 9.29 3.77
CA HIS A 220 9.74 8.12 3.95
C HIS A 220 8.32 8.37 3.44
N LEU A 221 7.75 9.58 3.66
CA LEU A 221 6.44 9.95 3.12
C LEU A 221 6.37 10.02 1.59
N GLN A 222 7.52 9.97 0.90
CA GLN A 222 7.60 9.88 -0.57
C GLN A 222 7.94 8.48 -1.06
N ARG A 223 7.80 7.46 -0.21
CA ARG A 223 7.96 6.06 -0.59
C ARG A 223 6.62 5.41 -0.88
N ARG A 224 6.44 4.89 -2.09
CA ARG A 224 5.28 4.07 -2.47
C ARG A 224 5.17 2.85 -1.58
N SER A 225 6.31 2.20 -1.29
CA SER A 225 6.37 1.04 -0.40
C SER A 225 5.76 1.32 0.97
N LEU A 226 5.92 2.53 1.52
CA LEU A 226 5.32 2.91 2.80
C LEU A 226 3.85 3.33 2.67
N ARG A 227 3.50 4.13 1.65
CA ARG A 227 2.12 4.59 1.41
C ARG A 227 1.17 3.43 1.13
N ALA A 228 1.63 2.45 0.37
CA ALA A 228 0.87 1.26 0.00
C ALA A 228 0.48 0.37 1.19
N LEU A 229 1.19 0.46 2.32
CA LEU A 229 0.83 -0.25 3.54
C LEU A 229 -0.59 0.09 4.00
N THR A 230 -1.09 1.30 3.70
CA THR A 230 -2.47 1.70 3.98
C THR A 230 -3.49 0.74 3.37
N MET A 231 -3.28 0.34 2.11
CA MET A 231 -4.18 -0.60 1.42
C MET A 231 -4.03 -2.02 1.97
N MET A 232 -2.81 -2.42 2.27
CA MET A 232 -2.47 -3.76 2.75
C MET A 232 -2.97 -3.99 4.18
N THR A 233 -2.77 -3.00 5.06
CA THR A 233 -3.32 -3.04 6.42
C THR A 233 -4.85 -3.00 6.42
N GLY A 234 -5.43 -2.25 5.51
CA GLY A 234 -6.87 -2.26 5.26
C GLY A 234 -7.38 -3.66 4.91
N TRP A 235 -6.71 -4.37 4.00
CA TRP A 235 -7.05 -5.76 3.67
C TRP A 235 -7.00 -6.67 4.89
N LEU A 236 -5.92 -6.59 5.65
CA LEU A 236 -5.65 -7.49 6.78
C LEU A 236 -6.29 -7.06 8.11
N GLY A 237 -7.09 -6.00 8.11
CA GLY A 237 -7.75 -5.52 9.34
C GLY A 237 -6.77 -5.08 10.43
N LEU A 238 -5.60 -4.55 10.04
CA LEU A 238 -4.61 -3.99 10.95
C LEU A 238 -4.81 -2.47 11.04
N LYS A 239 -5.70 -2.00 11.91
CA LYS A 239 -6.01 -0.57 12.03
C LYS A 239 -4.91 0.24 12.70
N ARG A 240 -4.10 -0.38 13.54
CA ARG A 240 -3.09 0.30 14.34
C ARG A 240 -1.69 0.14 13.77
N LEU A 241 -1.52 0.53 12.50
CA LEU A 241 -0.17 0.68 11.96
C LEU A 241 0.44 1.96 12.54
N ARG A 242 1.37 1.80 13.46
CA ARG A 242 2.10 2.88 14.14
C ARG A 242 3.56 2.80 13.77
N SER A 243 4.34 3.85 14.09
CA SER A 243 5.80 3.78 13.94
C SER A 243 6.43 2.57 14.66
N ARG A 244 5.88 2.12 15.80
CA ARG A 244 6.34 0.90 16.48
C ARG A 244 6.14 -0.38 15.67
N ASN A 245 5.22 -0.38 14.70
CA ASN A 245 4.96 -1.52 13.81
C ASN A 245 5.92 -1.56 12.61
N LEU A 246 6.73 -0.52 12.46
CA LEU A 246 7.82 -0.47 11.52
C LEU A 246 9.11 -0.36 12.32
N ARG A 247 10.00 -1.33 12.19
CA ARG A 247 11.22 -1.40 12.99
C ARG A 247 12.45 -1.43 12.11
N ASP A 248 13.46 -0.73 12.54
CA ASP A 248 14.77 -0.73 11.93
C ASP A 248 15.63 -1.84 12.55
N VAL A 249 16.14 -2.72 11.74
CA VAL A 249 17.04 -3.80 12.17
C VAL A 249 18.37 -3.64 11.44
N TYR A 250 19.47 -3.50 12.19
CA TYR A 250 20.80 -3.45 11.62
C TYR A 250 21.31 -4.87 11.41
N LEU A 251 21.55 -5.25 10.17
CA LEU A 251 22.01 -6.57 9.75
C LEU A 251 23.50 -6.52 9.45
N GLY A 252 24.24 -7.51 9.91
CA GLY A 252 25.67 -7.66 9.63
C GLY A 252 26.59 -7.18 10.77
N GLN A 253 27.90 -7.19 10.49
CA GLN A 253 28.90 -6.76 11.46
C GLN A 253 28.98 -5.23 11.53
N PRO A 254 29.37 -4.67 12.69
CA PRO A 254 29.57 -3.22 12.81
C PRO A 254 30.50 -2.66 11.72
N GLY A 255 30.04 -1.63 11.01
CA GLY A 255 30.78 -1.01 9.90
C GLY A 255 30.61 -1.68 8.53
N LEU A 256 30.06 -2.89 8.47
CA LEU A 256 29.83 -3.66 7.23
C LEU A 256 28.36 -4.01 7.03
N GLY A 257 27.52 -3.70 7.99
CA GLY A 257 26.09 -3.98 7.94
C GLY A 257 25.29 -2.81 7.37
N HIS A 258 23.99 -3.03 7.23
CA HIS A 258 23.03 -2.05 6.74
C HIS A 258 21.72 -2.13 7.53
N VAL A 259 20.90 -1.10 7.45
CA VAL A 259 19.57 -1.09 8.06
C VAL A 259 18.56 -1.76 7.13
N GLN A 260 17.66 -2.54 7.71
CA GLN A 260 16.53 -3.14 7.05
C GLN A 260 15.26 -2.75 7.79
N HIS A 261 14.22 -2.35 7.03
CA HIS A 261 12.93 -1.95 7.58
C HIS A 261 11.98 -3.15 7.61
N VAL A 262 11.45 -3.46 8.79
CA VAL A 262 10.67 -4.66 9.07
C VAL A 262 9.27 -4.29 9.53
N VAL A 263 8.25 -4.90 8.94
CA VAL A 263 6.86 -4.79 9.42
C VAL A 263 6.68 -5.72 10.61
N ALA A 264 6.27 -5.17 11.73
CA ALA A 264 6.18 -5.82 13.04
C ALA A 264 4.82 -5.60 13.70
N GLY A 265 4.60 -6.20 14.90
CA GLY A 265 3.35 -6.03 15.65
C GLY A 265 2.12 -6.56 14.92
N LEU A 266 2.29 -7.65 14.18
CA LEU A 266 1.26 -8.24 13.32
C LEU A 266 0.24 -9.09 14.09
N ASP A 267 0.46 -9.30 15.38
CA ASP A 267 -0.45 -9.94 16.33
C ASP A 267 -1.76 -9.16 16.55
N GLY A 268 -1.77 -7.86 16.22
CA GLY A 268 -2.96 -7.00 16.20
C GLY A 268 -3.79 -7.07 14.93
N ALA A 269 -3.31 -7.78 13.89
CA ALA A 269 -4.04 -7.93 12.62
C ALA A 269 -5.33 -8.76 12.77
N LEU A 270 -6.07 -8.88 11.69
CA LEU A 270 -7.34 -9.62 11.61
C LEU A 270 -8.39 -9.14 12.63
N GLY A 271 -8.35 -7.83 12.94
CA GLY A 271 -9.28 -7.20 13.88
C GLY A 271 -9.02 -7.54 15.35
N VAL A 272 -7.85 -8.08 15.69
CA VAL A 272 -7.48 -8.40 17.07
C VAL A 272 -7.32 -7.13 17.90
N ASP A 273 -6.60 -6.12 17.39
CA ASP A 273 -6.46 -4.84 18.09
C ASP A 273 -7.83 -4.17 18.33
N ASP A 274 -8.75 -4.28 17.36
CA ASP A 274 -10.11 -3.74 17.50
C ASP A 274 -10.90 -4.46 18.58
N TYR A 275 -10.74 -5.77 18.69
CA TYR A 275 -11.40 -6.56 19.71
C TYR A 275 -10.86 -6.27 21.11
N LEU A 276 -9.54 -6.12 21.24
CA LEU A 276 -8.89 -5.88 22.53
C LEU A 276 -9.04 -4.44 23.03
N ASP A 277 -9.45 -3.51 22.16
CA ASP A 277 -9.75 -2.14 22.58
C ASP A 277 -11.26 -1.93 22.71
N GLU A 278 -11.77 -2.07 23.94
CA GLU A 278 -13.19 -1.88 24.26
C GLU A 278 -13.75 -0.52 23.79
N ARG A 279 -12.88 0.46 23.56
CA ARG A 279 -13.27 1.76 22.99
C ARG A 279 -13.72 1.67 21.54
N GLN A 280 -13.37 0.59 20.84
CA GLN A 280 -13.76 0.32 19.45
C GLN A 280 -15.10 -0.44 19.36
N TRP A 281 -15.69 -0.85 20.48
CA TRP A 281 -16.99 -1.54 20.50
C TRP A 281 -18.16 -0.58 20.33
N VAL A 282 -18.01 0.38 19.44
CA VAL A 282 -19.03 1.37 19.14
C VAL A 282 -19.68 0.98 17.81
N GLU A 283 -20.99 1.03 17.76
CA GLU A 283 -21.80 0.66 16.60
C GLU A 283 -21.48 1.51 15.34
N ASP A 284 -20.95 2.72 15.55
CA ASP A 284 -20.56 3.65 14.50
C ASP A 284 -19.21 4.32 14.82
N PRO A 285 -18.09 3.74 14.37
CA PRO A 285 -16.75 4.31 14.57
C PRO A 285 -16.58 5.72 13.96
N ASP A 286 -17.34 6.07 12.91
CA ASP A 286 -17.26 7.38 12.26
C ASP A 286 -17.81 8.49 13.17
N ARG A 287 -18.58 8.13 14.19
CA ARG A 287 -19.16 9.05 15.16
C ARG A 287 -18.19 9.44 16.27
N GLU A 288 -17.14 8.65 16.49
CA GLU A 288 -16.17 8.89 17.56
C GLU A 288 -15.16 9.99 17.18
N ASP A 289 -14.75 10.04 15.92
CA ASP A 289 -13.78 11.03 15.44
C ASP A 289 -14.41 12.42 15.25
N SER A 290 -15.68 12.48 14.82
CA SER A 290 -16.42 13.76 14.73
C SER A 290 -16.67 14.40 16.11
N ASN A 291 -16.59 13.61 17.17
CA ASN A 291 -16.84 14.06 18.54
C ASN A 291 -15.57 14.46 19.32
N PHE A 292 -14.36 14.31 18.75
CA PHE A 292 -13.13 14.70 19.46
C PHE A 292 -13.14 16.18 19.81
N PHE A 293 -13.43 17.05 18.84
CA PHE A 293 -13.56 18.49 19.09
C PHE A 293 -14.75 18.83 20.02
N LEU A 294 -15.89 18.14 19.84
CA LEU A 294 -17.03 18.31 20.73
C LEU A 294 -16.70 17.88 22.18
N ARG A 295 -15.90 16.84 22.35
CA ARG A 295 -15.45 16.37 23.69
C ARG A 295 -14.42 17.30 24.32
N VAL A 296 -13.49 17.83 23.53
CA VAL A 296 -12.53 18.85 24.00
C VAL A 296 -13.27 20.15 24.36
N PHE A 297 -14.19 20.61 23.53
CA PHE A 297 -14.96 21.82 23.79
C PHE A 297 -16.04 21.66 24.86
N SER A 298 -16.57 20.47 25.06
CA SER A 298 -17.54 20.16 26.15
C SER A 298 -16.88 19.79 27.48
N LEU A 299 -15.54 19.90 27.60
CA LEU A 299 -14.78 19.53 28.80
C LEU A 299 -15.09 18.08 29.25
N GLY A 300 -15.36 17.18 28.31
CA GLY A 300 -15.64 15.77 28.60
C GLY A 300 -17.09 15.47 28.99
N LEU A 301 -18.00 16.42 28.94
CA LEU A 301 -19.42 16.24 29.30
C LEU A 301 -20.24 15.55 28.18
N SER A 302 -19.69 15.35 26.98
CA SER A 302 -20.36 14.60 25.93
C SER A 302 -20.41 13.12 26.33
N PRO A 303 -21.59 12.49 26.39
CA PRO A 303 -21.71 11.08 26.76
C PRO A 303 -21.00 10.20 25.73
N LYS A 304 -20.23 9.21 26.22
CA LYS A 304 -19.72 8.14 25.35
C LYS A 304 -20.90 7.31 24.84
N PRO A 305 -20.94 6.96 23.55
CA PRO A 305 -21.89 5.97 23.08
C PRO A 305 -21.68 4.65 23.85
N PRO A 306 -22.76 3.87 24.10
CA PRO A 306 -22.65 2.61 24.79
C PRO A 306 -21.76 1.66 24.00
N ALA A 307 -20.80 1.04 24.67
CA ALA A 307 -19.99 -0.02 24.09
C ALA A 307 -20.83 -1.29 23.99
N VAL A 308 -21.01 -1.81 22.80
CA VAL A 308 -21.66 -3.10 22.54
C VAL A 308 -20.55 -4.08 22.20
N GLN A 309 -20.38 -5.12 23.02
CA GLN A 309 -19.43 -6.19 22.71
C GLN A 309 -19.89 -6.88 21.41
N PRO A 310 -19.03 -6.92 20.38
CA PRO A 310 -19.42 -7.56 19.14
C PRO A 310 -19.51 -9.08 19.33
N ASP A 311 -20.52 -9.67 18.71
CA ASP A 311 -20.64 -11.12 18.60
C ASP A 311 -19.43 -11.70 17.88
N LYS A 312 -18.85 -12.75 18.42
CA LYS A 312 -17.75 -13.49 17.86
C LYS A 312 -18.21 -14.83 17.32
N LEU A 313 -17.69 -15.17 16.14
CA LEU A 313 -17.87 -16.50 15.60
C LEU A 313 -17.05 -17.55 16.37
N ASP A 314 -15.84 -17.21 16.79
CA ASP A 314 -14.87 -18.10 17.40
C ASP A 314 -13.92 -17.29 18.32
N PRO A 315 -13.51 -17.83 19.48
CA PRO A 315 -12.55 -17.17 20.38
C PRO A 315 -11.21 -16.81 19.72
N ALA A 316 -10.77 -17.56 18.72
CA ALA A 316 -9.52 -17.36 18.02
C ALA A 316 -9.57 -16.25 16.97
N VAL A 317 -10.73 -15.64 16.68
CA VAL A 317 -10.92 -14.62 15.66
C VAL A 317 -11.16 -13.26 16.31
N GLY A 318 -10.49 -12.21 15.82
CA GLY A 318 -10.75 -10.82 16.20
C GLY A 318 -12.03 -10.26 15.56
N MET A 319 -12.19 -8.93 15.62
CA MET A 319 -13.30 -8.22 14.96
C MET A 319 -13.10 -8.14 13.44
N MET A 320 -12.95 -9.28 12.79
CA MET A 320 -12.76 -9.35 11.35
C MET A 320 -14.12 -9.54 10.67
N ASN A 321 -14.50 -8.61 9.83
CA ASN A 321 -15.73 -8.69 9.04
C ASN A 321 -15.45 -8.31 7.58
N GLU A 322 -16.46 -8.45 6.73
CA GLU A 322 -16.40 -8.14 5.31
C GLU A 322 -16.34 -6.64 4.99
N ARG A 323 -16.60 -5.78 5.97
CA ARG A 323 -16.55 -4.33 5.80
C ARG A 323 -15.10 -3.90 5.72
N VAL A 324 -14.66 -3.64 4.52
CA VAL A 324 -13.34 -3.06 4.23
C VAL A 324 -13.56 -1.62 3.89
N LEU A 325 -12.84 -0.76 4.58
CA LEU A 325 -12.67 0.59 4.10
C LEU A 325 -14.01 1.22 3.67
N LYS A 326 -14.81 1.66 4.61
CA LYS A 326 -15.64 2.84 4.33
C LYS A 326 -14.70 3.90 3.75
N ASP A 327 -15.19 4.84 2.97
CA ASP A 327 -14.37 5.89 2.34
C ASP A 327 -13.49 6.67 3.33
N HIS A 328 -13.68 6.43 4.62
CA HIS A 328 -12.99 7.02 5.75
C HIS A 328 -12.42 5.97 6.72
N TYR A 329 -11.72 4.92 6.21
CA TYR A 329 -10.89 4.11 7.09
C TYR A 329 -9.78 4.99 7.66
N ASP A 330 -9.98 5.47 8.87
CA ASP A 330 -9.00 6.25 9.60
C ASP A 330 -8.29 5.33 10.59
N PRO A 331 -7.00 5.01 10.37
CA PRO A 331 -6.24 4.26 11.36
C PRO A 331 -6.13 5.11 12.63
N SER A 332 -6.50 4.55 13.77
CA SER A 332 -6.32 5.20 15.07
C SER A 332 -5.10 4.62 15.78
N PRO A 333 -4.06 5.38 16.05
CA PRO A 333 -3.83 6.78 15.71
C PRO A 333 -3.60 6.98 14.19
N PRO A 334 -3.68 8.22 13.69
CA PRO A 334 -3.46 8.51 12.28
C PRO A 334 -2.15 7.95 11.77
N PHE A 335 -2.19 7.33 10.58
CA PHE A 335 -1.00 6.86 9.88
C PHE A 335 -0.73 7.81 8.72
N GLU A 336 0.20 8.72 8.93
CA GLU A 336 0.47 9.85 8.01
C GLU A 336 0.74 9.45 6.54
N PRO A 337 1.41 8.32 6.22
CA PRO A 337 1.57 7.87 4.84
C PRO A 337 0.25 7.67 4.08
N ARG A 338 -0.87 7.45 4.79
CA ARG A 338 -2.21 7.36 4.19
C ARG A 338 -2.61 8.68 3.53
N ASP A 339 -2.35 9.81 4.17
CA ASP A 339 -2.74 11.14 3.68
C ASP A 339 -1.95 11.52 2.42
N HIS A 340 -0.86 10.80 2.16
CA HIS A 340 0.00 10.93 0.99
C HIS A 340 -0.23 9.87 -0.09
N LEU A 341 -1.20 8.95 0.10
CA LEU A 341 -1.51 7.88 -0.85
C LEU A 341 -2.06 8.47 -2.17
N LEU A 342 -1.32 8.29 -3.24
CA LEU A 342 -1.72 8.72 -4.58
C LEU A 342 -2.42 7.58 -5.36
N PRO A 343 -3.19 7.90 -6.42
CA PRO A 343 -3.84 6.89 -7.26
C PRO A 343 -2.90 5.80 -7.77
N GLY A 344 -1.69 6.14 -8.23
CA GLY A 344 -0.68 5.16 -8.66
C GLY A 344 -0.16 4.27 -7.52
N ASP A 345 -0.07 4.80 -6.29
CA ASP A 345 0.33 4.01 -5.12
C ASP A 345 -0.76 3.00 -4.74
N ALA A 346 -2.02 3.42 -4.78
CA ALA A 346 -3.19 2.56 -4.53
C ALA A 346 -3.32 1.47 -5.60
N TYR A 347 -3.11 1.82 -6.88
CA TYR A 347 -3.06 0.87 -7.98
C TYR A 347 -1.97 -0.17 -7.79
N TRP A 348 -0.74 0.25 -7.49
CA TRP A 348 0.38 -0.66 -7.25
C TRP A 348 0.09 -1.60 -6.07
N ALA A 349 -0.43 -1.09 -4.95
CA ALA A 349 -0.83 -1.91 -3.81
C ALA A 349 -1.88 -2.96 -4.20
N ALA A 350 -2.90 -2.56 -4.95
CA ALA A 350 -3.95 -3.46 -5.45
C ALA A 350 -3.36 -4.55 -6.37
N LYS A 351 -2.42 -4.19 -7.24
CA LYS A 351 -1.70 -5.14 -8.09
C LYS A 351 -0.91 -6.17 -7.26
N ARG A 352 -0.22 -5.74 -6.21
CA ARG A 352 0.48 -6.63 -5.28
C ARG A 352 -0.48 -7.56 -4.54
N ILE A 353 -1.59 -7.04 -4.02
CA ILE A 353 -2.63 -7.84 -3.36
C ILE A 353 -3.28 -8.83 -4.34
N ALA A 354 -3.51 -8.42 -5.58
CA ALA A 354 -4.07 -9.29 -6.62
C ALA A 354 -3.14 -10.46 -7.00
N ALA A 355 -1.84 -10.30 -6.83
CA ALA A 355 -0.86 -11.36 -7.06
C ALA A 355 -0.87 -12.43 -5.95
N VAL A 356 -1.37 -12.14 -4.75
CA VAL A 356 -1.54 -13.14 -3.68
C VAL A 356 -2.79 -13.95 -3.98
N ASP A 357 -2.63 -15.15 -4.46
CA ASP A 357 -3.72 -16.02 -4.88
C ASP A 357 -4.43 -16.73 -3.72
N ARG A 358 -5.50 -17.45 -4.05
CA ARG A 358 -6.29 -18.23 -3.07
C ARG A 358 -5.44 -19.27 -2.34
N THR A 359 -4.48 -19.87 -3.03
CA THR A 359 -3.62 -20.94 -2.50
C THR A 359 -2.67 -20.36 -1.45
N ALA A 360 -2.05 -19.23 -1.72
CA ALA A 360 -1.18 -18.54 -0.78
C ALA A 360 -1.95 -18.07 0.48
N ILE A 361 -3.18 -17.54 0.31
CA ILE A 361 -4.04 -17.15 1.43
C ILE A 361 -4.41 -18.37 2.28
N ALA A 362 -4.83 -19.47 1.65
CA ALA A 362 -5.16 -20.70 2.37
C ALA A 362 -3.94 -21.26 3.13
N ALA A 363 -2.77 -21.30 2.51
CA ALA A 363 -1.53 -21.74 3.15
C ALA A 363 -1.13 -20.85 4.34
N ALA A 364 -1.32 -19.54 4.23
CA ALA A 364 -1.07 -18.61 5.35
C ALA A 364 -2.02 -18.89 6.53
N ILE A 365 -3.30 -19.16 6.26
CA ILE A 365 -4.31 -19.47 7.29
C ILE A 365 -4.01 -20.83 7.95
N GLN A 366 -3.74 -21.88 7.16
CA GLN A 366 -3.41 -23.20 7.68
C GLN A 366 -2.18 -23.19 8.61
N ALA A 367 -1.21 -22.34 8.33
CA ALA A 367 -0.04 -22.18 9.18
C ALA A 367 -0.37 -21.65 10.58
N ALA A 368 -1.53 -21.02 10.75
CA ALA A 368 -2.02 -20.58 12.06
C ALA A 368 -2.58 -21.75 12.90
N LYS A 369 -2.86 -22.90 12.33
CA LYS A 369 -3.36 -24.11 13.03
C LYS A 369 -4.57 -23.78 13.91
N LEU A 370 -5.55 -23.11 13.35
CA LEU A 370 -6.82 -22.78 14.00
C LEU A 370 -7.82 -23.94 13.83
N GLU A 371 -8.96 -23.84 14.50
CA GLU A 371 -10.05 -24.77 14.26
C GLU A 371 -10.66 -24.58 12.87
N PRO A 372 -11.18 -25.62 12.22
CA PRO A 372 -11.67 -25.55 10.83
C PRO A 372 -12.75 -24.45 10.60
N LEU A 373 -13.57 -24.18 11.59
CA LEU A 373 -14.60 -23.13 11.51
C LEU A 373 -13.95 -21.73 11.38
N ALA A 374 -12.96 -21.46 12.23
CA ALA A 374 -12.22 -20.19 12.23
C ALA A 374 -11.39 -20.04 10.93
N GLU A 375 -10.72 -21.12 10.46
CA GLU A 375 -9.97 -21.09 9.20
C GLU A 375 -10.86 -20.79 8.00
N ASN A 376 -12.00 -21.46 7.88
CA ASN A 376 -12.96 -21.22 6.80
C ASN A 376 -13.51 -19.80 6.83
N TRP A 377 -13.88 -19.30 8.00
CA TRP A 377 -14.37 -17.94 8.17
C TRP A 377 -13.33 -16.91 7.73
N LEU A 378 -12.10 -17.00 8.25
CA LEU A 378 -11.02 -16.10 7.90
C LEU A 378 -10.72 -16.15 6.41
N PHE A 379 -10.75 -17.32 5.78
CA PHE A 379 -10.55 -17.45 4.34
C PHE A 379 -11.62 -16.69 3.56
N GLN A 380 -12.89 -16.87 3.87
CA GLN A 380 -13.98 -16.18 3.18
C GLN A 380 -13.88 -14.66 3.36
N VAL A 381 -13.66 -14.20 4.59
CA VAL A 381 -13.56 -12.78 4.88
C VAL A 381 -12.32 -12.16 4.20
N LEU A 382 -11.16 -12.79 4.27
CA LEU A 382 -9.96 -12.30 3.61
C LEU A 382 -10.11 -12.24 2.09
N MET A 383 -10.79 -13.20 1.47
CA MET A 383 -11.08 -13.17 0.04
C MET A 383 -12.03 -12.02 -0.33
N LEU A 384 -13.12 -11.84 0.41
CA LEU A 384 -14.06 -10.73 0.19
C LEU A 384 -13.37 -9.37 0.35
N ARG A 385 -12.58 -9.22 1.40
CA ARG A 385 -11.82 -7.99 1.64
C ARG A 385 -10.78 -7.75 0.55
N ARG A 386 -10.06 -8.81 0.13
CA ARG A 386 -9.10 -8.76 -0.99
C ARG A 386 -9.74 -8.17 -2.23
N ASP A 387 -10.87 -8.74 -2.64
CA ASP A 387 -11.55 -8.33 -3.88
C ASP A 387 -12.03 -6.87 -3.80
N LYS A 388 -12.52 -6.42 -2.64
CA LYS A 388 -12.91 -5.01 -2.41
C LYS A 388 -11.72 -4.05 -2.49
N VAL A 389 -10.58 -4.42 -1.87
CA VAL A 389 -9.37 -3.57 -1.89
C VAL A 389 -8.77 -3.50 -3.29
N ILE A 390 -8.76 -4.62 -4.02
CA ILE A 390 -8.31 -4.65 -5.42
C ILE A 390 -9.21 -3.74 -6.28
N ALA A 391 -10.52 -3.87 -6.16
CA ALA A 391 -11.47 -3.03 -6.89
C ALA A 391 -11.24 -1.53 -6.59
N LYS A 392 -11.08 -1.18 -5.31
CA LYS A 392 -10.79 0.20 -4.90
C LYS A 392 -9.51 0.74 -5.55
N GLY A 393 -8.42 -0.01 -5.52
CA GLY A 393 -7.15 0.44 -6.08
C GLY A 393 -7.16 0.52 -7.62
N PHE A 394 -7.78 -0.46 -8.29
CA PHE A 394 -7.88 -0.46 -9.75
C PHE A 394 -8.79 0.63 -10.30
N ASN A 395 -9.75 1.11 -9.51
CA ASN A 395 -10.61 2.24 -9.89
C ASN A 395 -9.94 3.61 -9.73
N GLN A 396 -8.76 3.68 -9.07
CA GLN A 396 -8.06 4.96 -8.87
C GLN A 396 -7.32 5.46 -10.12
N THR A 397 -7.07 4.59 -11.11
CA THR A 397 -6.33 4.91 -12.34
C THR A 397 -6.82 4.04 -13.50
N THR A 398 -6.29 4.23 -14.69
CA THR A 398 -6.47 3.30 -15.81
C THR A 398 -5.63 2.05 -15.55
N PRO A 399 -6.24 0.89 -15.22
CA PRO A 399 -5.53 -0.29 -14.69
C PRO A 399 -4.90 -1.14 -15.80
N CYS A 400 -4.02 -0.53 -16.59
CA CYS A 400 -3.35 -1.16 -17.72
C CYS A 400 -1.88 -1.43 -17.43
N GLU A 401 -1.37 -2.54 -17.99
CA GLU A 401 0.05 -2.91 -17.98
C GLU A 401 0.55 -3.19 -19.40
N VAL A 402 1.80 -2.88 -19.67
CA VAL A 402 2.42 -3.21 -20.97
C VAL A 402 2.78 -4.69 -20.98
N ILE A 403 2.21 -5.44 -21.94
CA ILE A 403 2.61 -6.84 -22.18
C ILE A 403 3.81 -6.86 -23.14
N THR A 404 3.67 -6.22 -24.32
CA THR A 404 4.71 -6.23 -25.33
C THR A 404 4.50 -5.08 -26.34
N ILE A 405 5.54 -4.81 -27.12
CA ILE A 405 5.49 -3.98 -28.30
C ILE A 405 5.76 -4.91 -29.49
N GLU A 406 4.75 -5.11 -30.31
CA GLU A 406 4.86 -5.93 -31.51
C GLU A 406 5.45 -5.12 -32.67
N PRO A 407 6.47 -5.61 -33.35
CA PRO A 407 7.02 -4.97 -34.52
C PRO A 407 6.01 -5.00 -35.68
N PRO A 408 6.20 -4.17 -36.70
CA PRO A 408 5.35 -4.24 -37.92
C PRO A 408 5.51 -5.60 -38.59
N VAL A 409 4.39 -6.14 -39.07
CA VAL A 409 4.32 -7.39 -39.84
C VAL A 409 3.48 -7.11 -41.07
N ASP A 410 4.03 -7.33 -42.25
CA ASP A 410 3.43 -7.04 -43.58
C ASP A 410 2.96 -5.57 -43.65
N LYS A 411 1.66 -5.37 -43.95
CA LYS A 411 1.02 -4.04 -44.04
C LYS A 411 0.56 -3.52 -42.66
N ARG A 412 0.73 -4.28 -41.58
CA ARG A 412 0.35 -3.87 -40.21
C ARG A 412 1.52 -3.16 -39.55
N GLY A 413 1.31 -1.91 -39.17
CA GLY A 413 2.29 -1.15 -38.40
C GLY A 413 2.54 -1.75 -36.99
N ALA A 414 3.54 -1.21 -36.29
CA ALA A 414 3.86 -1.60 -34.91
C ALA A 414 2.65 -1.42 -33.98
N ARG A 415 2.55 -2.25 -32.96
CA ARG A 415 1.43 -2.26 -31.99
C ARG A 415 1.91 -2.36 -30.57
N LEU A 416 1.30 -1.60 -29.69
CA LEU A 416 1.44 -1.73 -28.26
C LEU A 416 0.33 -2.64 -27.72
N VAL A 417 0.68 -3.69 -27.02
CA VAL A 417 -0.25 -4.66 -26.43
C VAL A 417 -0.28 -4.45 -24.92
N LEU A 418 -1.46 -4.19 -24.39
CA LEU A 418 -1.71 -3.91 -22.99
C LEU A 418 -2.63 -4.97 -22.38
N ALA A 419 -2.46 -5.25 -21.09
CA ALA A 419 -3.44 -5.96 -20.27
C ALA A 419 -4.21 -4.97 -19.40
N ASN A 420 -5.53 -5.07 -19.34
CA ASN A 420 -6.34 -4.40 -18.34
C ASN A 420 -6.52 -5.34 -17.14
N LEU A 421 -5.83 -5.05 -16.04
CA LEU A 421 -5.83 -5.91 -14.85
C LEU A 421 -7.19 -5.94 -14.15
N ALA A 422 -7.98 -4.87 -14.22
CA ALA A 422 -9.33 -4.87 -13.62
C ALA A 422 -10.26 -5.86 -14.32
N VAL A 423 -10.12 -6.04 -15.64
CA VAL A 423 -10.85 -7.06 -16.40
C VAL A 423 -10.26 -8.44 -16.15
N GLU A 424 -8.94 -8.57 -16.17
CA GLU A 424 -8.24 -9.85 -15.95
C GLU A 424 -8.58 -10.45 -14.57
N LYS A 425 -8.68 -9.62 -13.54
CA LYS A 425 -9.01 -10.05 -12.17
C LYS A 425 -10.51 -10.04 -11.85
N GLY A 426 -11.37 -9.81 -12.86
CA GLY A 426 -12.82 -9.87 -12.69
C GLY A 426 -13.45 -8.71 -11.92
N VAL A 427 -12.72 -7.61 -11.71
CA VAL A 427 -13.25 -6.40 -11.07
C VAL A 427 -14.27 -5.70 -11.97
N HIS A 428 -13.99 -5.66 -13.27
CA HIS A 428 -14.89 -5.12 -14.29
C HIS A 428 -15.26 -6.18 -15.32
N SER A 429 -16.50 -6.10 -15.79
CA SER A 429 -16.93 -6.93 -16.91
C SER A 429 -16.20 -6.52 -18.20
N ALA A 430 -15.74 -7.53 -18.94
CA ALA A 430 -15.11 -7.34 -20.25
C ALA A 430 -16.06 -6.77 -21.31
N ALA A 431 -17.37 -6.69 -21.05
CA ALA A 431 -18.38 -6.55 -22.09
C ALA A 431 -18.29 -5.27 -22.93
N ALA A 432 -17.73 -4.17 -22.42
CA ALA A 432 -17.53 -2.95 -23.21
C ALA A 432 -16.73 -1.87 -22.46
N ILE A 433 -15.44 -2.07 -22.22
CA ILE A 433 -14.62 -0.94 -21.79
C ILE A 433 -14.18 -0.14 -23.02
N GLU A 434 -14.54 1.14 -23.05
CA GLU A 434 -14.05 2.08 -24.05
C GLU A 434 -12.72 2.67 -23.60
N TYR A 435 -11.73 2.64 -24.49
CA TYR A 435 -10.42 3.24 -24.27
C TYR A 435 -10.27 4.47 -25.15
N GLN A 436 -9.96 5.60 -24.55
CA GLN A 436 -9.52 6.80 -25.26
C GLN A 436 -8.00 6.79 -25.33
N ILE A 437 -7.45 6.83 -26.55
CA ILE A 437 -6.03 6.73 -26.82
C ILE A 437 -5.56 8.02 -27.47
N SER A 438 -4.52 8.64 -26.93
CA SER A 438 -3.88 9.84 -27.47
C SER A 438 -2.39 9.61 -27.68
N TYR A 439 -1.84 10.23 -28.70
CA TYR A 439 -0.44 10.11 -29.08
C TYR A 439 0.21 11.49 -29.05
N LEU A 440 1.20 11.66 -28.19
CA LEU A 440 1.83 12.95 -27.94
C LEU A 440 3.35 12.86 -28.16
N ALA A 441 3.93 13.96 -28.61
CA ALA A 441 5.37 14.16 -28.57
C ALA A 441 5.86 14.47 -27.15
N SER A 442 7.15 14.63 -26.96
CA SER A 442 7.76 14.93 -25.66
C SER A 442 7.39 16.29 -25.05
N ASP A 443 6.93 17.22 -25.88
CA ASP A 443 6.44 18.55 -25.50
C ASP A 443 4.95 18.58 -25.19
N GLY A 444 4.24 17.46 -25.44
CA GLY A 444 2.80 17.32 -25.25
C GLY A 444 1.97 17.58 -26.49
N GLU A 445 2.59 17.93 -27.63
CA GLU A 445 1.88 18.16 -28.88
C GLU A 445 1.39 16.84 -29.50
N PRO A 446 0.18 16.81 -30.08
CA PRO A 446 -0.35 15.62 -30.71
C PRO A 446 0.44 15.25 -31.98
N VAL A 447 0.93 14.01 -32.03
CA VAL A 447 1.65 13.46 -33.23
C VAL A 447 0.75 12.62 -34.13
N ALA A 448 -0.42 12.21 -33.63
CA ALA A 448 -1.42 11.48 -34.43
C ALA A 448 -2.83 11.74 -33.87
N LYS A 449 -3.85 11.44 -34.68
CA LYS A 449 -5.25 11.55 -34.27
C LYS A 449 -5.55 10.62 -33.07
N SER A 450 -6.20 11.16 -32.06
CA SER A 450 -6.73 10.34 -30.94
C SER A 450 -7.72 9.31 -31.46
N ARG A 451 -7.78 8.17 -30.78
CA ARG A 451 -8.64 7.04 -31.12
C ARG A 451 -9.52 6.65 -29.95
N ARG A 452 -10.70 6.13 -30.27
CA ARG A 452 -11.53 5.41 -29.31
C ARG A 452 -11.54 3.95 -29.70
N LYS A 453 -11.43 3.07 -28.72
CA LYS A 453 -11.43 1.64 -28.96
C LYS A 453 -12.25 0.92 -27.89
N LEU A 454 -13.18 0.09 -28.33
CA LEU A 454 -13.84 -0.89 -27.51
C LEU A 454 -13.02 -2.18 -27.49
N SER A 455 -12.78 -2.75 -26.33
CA SER A 455 -12.14 -4.04 -26.19
C SER A 455 -13.04 -4.99 -25.39
N PRO A 456 -13.41 -6.14 -25.99
CA PRO A 456 -14.31 -7.10 -25.31
C PRO A 456 -13.55 -8.04 -24.35
N GLY A 457 -12.31 -7.77 -24.01
CA GLY A 457 -11.48 -8.63 -23.16
C GLY A 457 -10.40 -7.85 -22.42
N PRO A 458 -9.55 -8.55 -21.66
CA PRO A 458 -8.49 -7.92 -20.88
C PRO A 458 -7.35 -7.39 -21.75
N ILE A 459 -7.23 -7.85 -23.01
CA ILE A 459 -6.14 -7.46 -23.91
C ILE A 459 -6.56 -6.30 -24.79
N VAL A 460 -5.77 -5.23 -24.76
CA VAL A 460 -5.99 -4.01 -25.54
C VAL A 460 -4.82 -3.81 -26.48
N THR A 461 -5.06 -3.92 -27.78
CA THR A 461 -4.03 -3.67 -28.81
C THR A 461 -4.15 -2.25 -29.33
N VAL A 462 -3.12 -1.45 -29.18
CA VAL A 462 -3.05 -0.05 -29.59
C VAL A 462 -2.11 0.06 -30.78
N PRO A 463 -2.60 0.46 -31.97
CA PRO A 463 -1.72 0.68 -33.13
C PRO A 463 -0.83 1.91 -32.87
N LEU A 464 0.45 1.80 -33.16
CA LEU A 464 1.40 2.90 -33.04
C LEU A 464 1.49 3.69 -34.32
N PRO A 465 1.71 5.02 -34.28
CA PRO A 465 1.82 5.85 -35.46
C PRO A 465 3.07 5.48 -36.28
N ALA A 466 2.92 5.46 -37.58
CA ALA A 466 4.03 5.31 -38.53
C ALA A 466 4.63 6.66 -38.89
N GLY A 467 5.84 6.65 -39.44
CA GLY A 467 6.47 7.87 -40.01
C GLY A 467 7.14 8.77 -38.98
N LEU A 468 7.33 8.29 -37.74
CA LEU A 468 8.18 8.98 -36.77
C LEU A 468 9.65 8.76 -37.12
N SER A 469 10.46 9.80 -36.95
CA SER A 469 11.90 9.70 -37.14
C SER A 469 12.54 8.75 -36.12
N ALA A 470 13.64 8.12 -36.48
CA ALA A 470 14.41 7.33 -35.54
C ALA A 470 14.83 8.23 -34.34
N HIS A 471 14.65 7.73 -33.14
CA HIS A 471 14.90 8.41 -31.86
C HIS A 471 13.82 9.41 -31.40
N ASP A 472 12.73 9.60 -32.14
CA ASP A 472 11.60 10.41 -31.67
C ASP A 472 10.99 9.83 -30.39
N TYR A 473 10.57 10.74 -29.52
CA TYR A 473 9.91 10.39 -28.28
C TYR A 473 8.39 10.39 -28.49
N LEU A 474 7.74 9.29 -28.13
CA LEU A 474 6.31 9.12 -28.23
C LEU A 474 5.71 8.81 -26.86
N VAL A 475 4.66 9.51 -26.48
CA VAL A 475 3.83 9.17 -25.30
C VAL A 475 2.47 8.68 -25.79
N VAL A 476 2.14 7.46 -25.44
CA VAL A 476 0.80 6.88 -25.65
C VAL A 476 0.03 7.00 -24.35
N ARG A 477 -1.00 7.86 -24.33
CA ARG A 477 -1.89 8.01 -23.17
C ARG A 477 -3.16 7.22 -23.41
N VAL A 478 -3.49 6.37 -22.45
CA VAL A 478 -4.68 5.51 -22.48
C VAL A 478 -5.55 5.83 -21.28
N VAL A 479 -6.83 6.10 -21.51
CA VAL A 479 -7.84 6.31 -20.45
C VAL A 479 -8.93 5.27 -20.66
N ALA A 480 -9.16 4.42 -19.67
CA ALA A 480 -10.24 3.45 -19.66
C ALA A 480 -11.51 4.08 -19.06
N GLN A 481 -12.67 3.91 -19.70
CA GLN A 481 -13.95 4.25 -19.09
C GLN A 481 -14.47 3.05 -18.30
N LEU A 482 -14.35 3.12 -16.98
CA LEU A 482 -14.65 2.01 -16.06
C LEU A 482 -16.10 2.02 -15.56
N GLY A 483 -17.00 2.79 -16.17
CA GLY A 483 -18.40 2.89 -15.78
C GLY A 483 -18.67 3.79 -14.57
N THR A 484 -17.68 4.55 -14.12
CA THR A 484 -17.83 5.62 -13.14
C THR A 484 -18.00 6.98 -13.85
N ASP A 485 -18.69 7.93 -13.20
CA ASP A 485 -18.87 9.28 -13.77
C ASP A 485 -17.54 10.05 -13.88
N GLU A 486 -16.54 9.69 -13.09
CA GLU A 486 -15.21 10.29 -13.11
C GLU A 486 -14.27 9.54 -14.05
N ARG A 487 -13.55 10.30 -14.86
CA ARG A 487 -12.48 9.74 -15.71
C ARG A 487 -11.26 9.47 -14.85
N PRO A 488 -10.77 8.23 -14.78
CA PRO A 488 -9.55 7.93 -14.05
C PRO A 488 -8.33 8.59 -14.70
N PRO A 489 -7.25 8.82 -13.95
CA PRO A 489 -5.97 9.20 -14.50
C PRO A 489 -5.55 8.31 -15.67
N ALA A 490 -4.88 8.91 -16.65
CA ALA A 490 -4.41 8.17 -17.80
C ALA A 490 -3.23 7.27 -17.43
N PHE A 491 -3.20 6.08 -18.03
CA PHE A 491 -1.99 5.26 -18.12
C PHE A 491 -1.12 5.79 -19.28
N GLU A 492 0.12 6.12 -19.00
CA GLU A 492 1.06 6.67 -19.97
C GLU A 492 2.17 5.69 -20.27
N VAL A 493 2.38 5.41 -21.54
CA VAL A 493 3.46 4.57 -22.05
C VAL A 493 4.42 5.42 -22.86
N HIS A 494 5.64 5.53 -22.39
CA HIS A 494 6.69 6.34 -22.98
C HIS A 494 7.59 5.47 -23.84
N LEU A 495 7.69 5.81 -25.11
CA LEU A 495 8.36 5.03 -26.13
C LEU A 495 9.42 5.87 -26.85
N LYS A 496 10.45 5.20 -27.32
CA LYS A 496 11.44 5.75 -28.26
C LYS A 496 11.33 5.02 -29.59
N SER A 497 11.17 5.77 -30.68
CA SER A 497 11.16 5.21 -32.02
C SER A 497 12.52 4.64 -32.40
N GLN A 498 12.54 3.47 -33.02
CA GLN A 498 13.74 2.77 -33.50
C GLN A 498 13.40 2.21 -34.90
N ALA A 499 14.02 2.74 -35.96
CA ALA A 499 13.82 2.26 -37.32
C ALA A 499 12.35 1.84 -37.61
N ASP A 500 12.04 0.55 -37.49
CA ASP A 500 10.73 -0.03 -37.76
C ASP A 500 9.91 -0.39 -36.52
N THR A 501 10.40 -0.12 -35.29
CA THR A 501 9.74 -0.50 -34.06
C THR A 501 9.88 0.57 -32.97
N PHE A 502 9.47 0.24 -31.76
CA PHE A 502 9.58 1.12 -30.61
C PHE A 502 10.22 0.40 -29.43
N ARG A 503 10.96 1.15 -28.64
CA ARG A 503 11.49 0.67 -27.35
C ARG A 503 10.75 1.34 -26.20
N LEU A 504 10.35 0.56 -25.22
CA LEU A 504 9.77 1.05 -23.96
C LEU A 504 10.84 1.77 -23.13
N LEU A 505 10.55 3.01 -22.73
CA LEU A 505 11.37 3.81 -21.83
C LEU A 505 10.80 3.80 -20.42
N GLY A 506 9.48 3.81 -20.29
CA GLY A 506 8.80 3.78 -19.00
C GLY A 506 7.30 3.88 -19.11
N VAL A 507 6.64 3.77 -17.96
CA VAL A 507 5.19 3.91 -17.81
C VAL A 507 4.84 4.76 -16.58
N ARG A 508 3.61 5.29 -16.52
CA ARG A 508 3.03 5.99 -15.38
C ARG A 508 1.55 5.72 -15.24
N HIS A 509 1.11 5.55 -14.00
CA HIS A 509 -0.30 5.48 -13.61
C HIS A 509 -0.76 6.75 -12.91
#